data_167fb3826a8f1aec4ff02ab009670f9c
#
_entry.id   167fb3826a8f1aec4ff02ab009670f9c
#
_cell.length_a   1.000
_cell.length_b   1.000
_cell.length_c   1.000
_cell.angle_alpha   90.00
_cell.angle_beta   90.00
_cell.angle_gamma   90.00
#
_symmetry.space_group_name_H-M   'P 1'
#
loop_
_entity.id
_entity.type
_entity.pdbx_description
1 polymer ?
#
loop_
_entity_poly.entity_id
_entity_poly.type
_entity_poly.pdbx_seq_one_letter_code
_entity_poly.pdbx_strand_id
1 'polypeptide(L)'
;MKRPTLHKLIFSILLFAISFLALFTSHKSSAFADWYSSTIYPLFVSSIGRFFGIFQFSVSEIGLYIFVILLFLSLIRMLISSIYKMYAKKKNPAWLGYGSSLLLLCGCLFTIYTFFCGINYGHTSFAEKYHLESGQYTLAELTSLCNELTDQLNALSDSLERDSDGLADMGKDLQDRARAAMFSLGAAYPELSGYYPQPKGLLFPAFLSVQNLSGIYSPFTIEANYNSAMVSYNLPFTICHELSHLRGFMQEEEANFIGFLACVNADDTAFNYSGYLLGWIYATNELYEADYDTFEEIYNRLSDNVKADLSANSSFWKRYDSKVAEVSGQINDHYLKANGQSNGIKSYDRMVDLMITWFRSK
;
A
#
# COMPACT_ATOMS: atom_id res chain seq x y z
N MET A 1 -35.79 -18.68 16.91
CA MET A 1 -35.04 -18.09 15.78
C MET A 1 -35.40 -18.86 14.50
N LYS A 2 -35.59 -18.22 13.34
CA LYS A 2 -35.86 -18.94 12.08
C LYS A 2 -34.60 -19.71 11.66
N ARG A 3 -34.76 -20.95 11.10
CA ARG A 3 -33.64 -21.77 10.63
C ARG A 3 -32.61 -21.01 9.78
N PRO A 4 -32.98 -20.14 8.79
CA PRO A 4 -32.01 -19.38 7.99
C PRO A 4 -31.13 -18.42 8.81
N THR A 5 -31.68 -17.81 9.87
CA THR A 5 -30.92 -16.91 10.74
C THR A 5 -29.89 -17.69 11.57
N LEU A 6 -30.25 -18.88 12.06
CA LEU A 6 -29.34 -19.75 12.80
C LEU A 6 -28.16 -20.21 11.93
N HIS A 7 -28.43 -20.64 10.70
CA HIS A 7 -27.38 -21.07 9.77
C HIS A 7 -26.39 -19.93 9.45
N LYS A 8 -26.90 -18.70 9.23
CA LYS A 8 -26.03 -17.53 9.01
C LYS A 8 -25.12 -17.28 10.21
N LEU A 9 -25.64 -17.33 11.42
CA LEU A 9 -24.86 -17.13 12.63
C LEU A 9 -23.78 -18.22 12.82
N ILE A 10 -24.14 -19.49 12.64
CA ILE A 10 -23.17 -20.59 12.74
C ILE A 10 -22.06 -20.42 11.69
N PHE A 11 -22.42 -20.12 10.45
CA PHE A 11 -21.44 -19.93 9.39
C PHE A 11 -20.54 -18.71 9.62
N SER A 12 -21.10 -17.62 10.13
CA SER A 12 -20.30 -16.45 10.53
C SER A 12 -19.29 -16.80 11.63
N ILE A 13 -19.70 -17.52 12.65
CA ILE A 13 -18.81 -17.96 13.74
C ILE A 13 -17.68 -18.83 13.21
N LEU A 14 -17.98 -19.76 12.29
CA LEU A 14 -16.96 -20.61 11.66
C LEU A 14 -15.96 -19.79 10.83
N LEU A 15 -16.44 -18.82 10.05
CA LEU A 15 -15.57 -17.93 9.27
C LEU A 15 -14.62 -17.14 10.18
N PHE A 16 -15.15 -16.52 11.24
CA PHE A 16 -14.31 -15.80 12.21
C PHE A 16 -13.33 -16.75 12.92
N ALA A 17 -13.76 -17.92 13.34
CA ALA A 17 -12.90 -18.89 14.04
C ALA A 17 -11.73 -19.34 13.15
N ILE A 18 -11.99 -19.66 11.87
CA ILE A 18 -10.95 -20.04 10.91
C ILE A 18 -9.99 -18.89 10.66
N SER A 19 -10.51 -17.67 10.47
CA SER A 19 -9.70 -16.48 10.23
C SER A 19 -8.81 -16.14 11.43
N PHE A 20 -9.35 -16.14 12.64
CA PHE A 20 -8.57 -15.90 13.85
C PHE A 20 -7.51 -16.98 14.09
N LEU A 21 -7.85 -18.25 13.83
CA LEU A 21 -6.89 -19.34 13.94
C LEU A 21 -5.74 -19.18 12.94
N ALA A 22 -6.05 -18.83 11.69
CA ALA A 22 -5.05 -18.60 10.66
C ALA A 22 -4.12 -17.42 11.01
N LEU A 23 -4.68 -16.28 11.45
CA LEU A 23 -3.91 -15.12 11.91
C LEU A 23 -3.06 -15.45 13.13
N PHE A 24 -3.63 -16.14 14.12
CA PHE A 24 -2.88 -16.55 15.31
C PHE A 24 -1.70 -17.45 14.93
N THR A 25 -1.93 -18.40 14.01
CA THR A 25 -0.87 -19.31 13.55
C THR A 25 0.23 -18.56 12.82
N SER A 26 -0.12 -17.61 11.93
CA SER A 26 0.86 -16.82 11.17
C SER A 26 1.71 -15.94 12.09
N HIS A 27 1.12 -15.34 13.13
CA HIS A 27 1.87 -14.52 14.09
C HIS A 27 2.74 -15.34 15.07
N LYS A 28 2.46 -16.64 15.22
CA LYS A 28 3.25 -17.53 16.11
C LYS A 28 4.28 -18.35 15.36
N SER A 29 4.17 -18.49 14.06
CA SER A 29 5.02 -19.32 13.24
C SER A 29 5.32 -18.65 11.91
N SER A 30 6.49 -18.00 11.82
CA SER A 30 6.99 -17.46 10.55
C SER A 30 7.10 -18.57 9.49
N ALA A 31 7.51 -19.77 9.87
CA ALA A 31 7.57 -20.91 8.95
C ALA A 31 6.22 -21.24 8.27
N PHE A 32 5.11 -21.13 9.01
CA PHE A 32 3.77 -21.26 8.42
C PHE A 32 3.47 -20.10 7.46
N ALA A 33 3.75 -18.87 7.88
CA ALA A 33 3.50 -17.69 7.06
C ALA A 33 4.40 -17.68 5.80
N ASP A 34 5.67 -18.07 5.91
CA ASP A 34 6.61 -18.21 4.78
C ASP A 34 6.13 -19.27 3.78
N TRP A 35 5.72 -20.43 4.27
CA TRP A 35 5.13 -21.46 3.42
C TRP A 35 3.88 -20.94 2.70
N TYR A 36 2.99 -20.25 3.42
CA TYR A 36 1.77 -19.70 2.84
C TYR A 36 2.07 -18.63 1.79
N SER A 37 2.92 -17.66 2.13
CA SER A 37 3.28 -16.54 1.26
C SER A 37 4.03 -16.98 0.00
N SER A 38 4.85 -18.04 0.09
CA SER A 38 5.63 -18.56 -1.04
C SER A 38 4.87 -19.59 -1.89
N THR A 39 3.93 -20.34 -1.32
CA THR A 39 3.30 -21.49 -2.00
C THR A 39 1.82 -21.26 -2.31
N ILE A 40 1.05 -20.78 -1.34
CA ILE A 40 -0.41 -20.66 -1.49
C ILE A 40 -0.83 -19.29 -2.03
N TYR A 41 -0.30 -18.22 -1.45
CA TYR A 41 -0.68 -16.86 -1.83
C TYR A 41 -0.40 -16.54 -3.32
N PRO A 42 0.73 -16.96 -3.94
CA PRO A 42 0.97 -16.75 -5.36
C PRO A 42 -0.05 -17.41 -6.28
N LEU A 43 -0.76 -18.46 -5.84
CA LEU A 43 -1.84 -19.07 -6.62
C LEU A 43 -3.04 -18.12 -6.72
N PHE A 44 -3.34 -17.38 -5.64
CA PHE A 44 -4.39 -16.36 -5.66
C PHE A 44 -4.00 -15.17 -6.54
N VAL A 45 -2.76 -14.71 -6.47
CA VAL A 45 -2.24 -13.66 -7.36
C VAL A 45 -2.35 -14.09 -8.83
N SER A 46 -1.97 -15.34 -9.14
CA SER A 46 -1.97 -15.87 -10.49
C SER A 46 -3.35 -16.24 -11.03
N SER A 47 -4.36 -16.39 -10.17
CA SER A 47 -5.74 -16.70 -10.55
C SER A 47 -6.66 -15.48 -10.41
N ILE A 48 -6.94 -15.04 -9.18
CA ILE A 48 -7.84 -13.92 -8.88
C ILE A 48 -7.26 -12.61 -9.40
N GLY A 49 -5.99 -12.32 -9.09
CA GLY A 49 -5.29 -11.13 -9.58
C GLY A 49 -5.23 -11.11 -11.11
N ARG A 50 -5.01 -12.25 -11.76
CA ARG A 50 -5.06 -12.35 -13.22
C ARG A 50 -6.45 -12.09 -13.79
N PHE A 51 -7.51 -12.62 -13.16
CA PHE A 51 -8.88 -12.38 -13.59
C PHE A 51 -9.24 -10.89 -13.49
N PHE A 52 -8.98 -10.26 -12.36
CA PHE A 52 -9.24 -8.82 -12.20
C PHE A 52 -8.27 -7.96 -13.00
N GLY A 53 -7.06 -8.46 -13.28
CA GLY A 53 -6.07 -7.81 -14.15
C GLY A 53 -6.50 -7.63 -15.61
N ILE A 54 -7.57 -8.31 -16.07
CA ILE A 54 -8.12 -8.14 -17.44
C ILE A 54 -8.76 -6.75 -17.61
N PHE A 55 -9.31 -6.18 -16.53
CA PHE A 55 -9.97 -4.89 -16.57
C PHE A 55 -8.95 -3.76 -16.51
N GLN A 56 -9.13 -2.72 -17.34
CA GLN A 56 -8.24 -1.55 -17.39
C GLN A 56 -8.54 -0.52 -16.28
N PHE A 57 -9.60 -0.71 -15.52
CA PHE A 57 -10.00 0.12 -14.39
C PHE A 57 -9.96 -0.66 -13.08
N SER A 58 -9.90 0.03 -11.95
CA SER A 58 -9.93 -0.59 -10.62
C SER A 58 -11.32 -1.20 -10.35
N VAL A 59 -11.37 -2.53 -10.31
CA VAL A 59 -12.60 -3.25 -9.96
C VAL A 59 -12.90 -3.08 -8.47
N SER A 60 -11.88 -2.99 -7.62
CA SER A 60 -12.05 -2.71 -6.20
C SER A 60 -12.69 -1.35 -5.95
N GLU A 61 -12.30 -0.31 -6.71
CA GLU A 61 -12.90 1.02 -6.61
C GLU A 61 -14.40 0.99 -6.95
N ILE A 62 -14.73 0.44 -8.13
CA ILE A 62 -16.14 0.32 -8.56
C ILE A 62 -16.91 -0.58 -7.60
N GLY A 63 -16.30 -1.69 -7.18
CA GLY A 63 -16.88 -2.62 -6.21
C GLY A 63 -17.19 -1.95 -4.87
N LEU A 64 -16.30 -1.06 -4.39
CA LEU A 64 -16.52 -0.30 -3.16
C LEU A 64 -17.73 0.63 -3.29
N TYR A 65 -17.87 1.37 -4.40
CA TYR A 65 -18.99 2.27 -4.61
C TYR A 65 -20.31 1.50 -4.69
N ILE A 66 -20.36 0.40 -5.45
CA ILE A 66 -21.52 -0.47 -5.52
C ILE A 66 -21.84 -1.06 -4.14
N PHE A 67 -20.83 -1.52 -3.40
CA PHE A 67 -20.99 -2.08 -2.06
C PHE A 67 -21.64 -1.07 -1.09
N VAL A 68 -21.17 0.17 -1.06
CA VAL A 68 -21.71 1.23 -0.21
C VAL A 68 -23.16 1.52 -0.58
N ILE A 69 -23.48 1.62 -1.88
CA ILE A 69 -24.84 1.84 -2.35
C ILE A 69 -25.77 0.68 -1.93
N LEU A 70 -25.34 -0.56 -2.13
CA LEU A 70 -26.13 -1.74 -1.76
C LEU A 70 -26.33 -1.84 -0.24
N LEU A 71 -25.28 -1.50 0.55
CA LEU A 71 -25.38 -1.46 2.00
C LEU A 71 -26.40 -0.43 2.45
N PHE A 72 -26.37 0.76 1.88
CA PHE A 72 -27.35 1.84 2.16
C PHE A 72 -28.78 1.43 1.79
N LEU A 73 -28.99 0.89 0.59
CA LEU A 73 -30.31 0.39 0.16
C LEU A 73 -30.81 -0.76 1.04
N SER A 74 -29.91 -1.64 1.48
CA SER A 74 -30.27 -2.74 2.37
C SER A 74 -30.71 -2.23 3.75
N LEU A 75 -30.08 -1.18 4.25
CA LEU A 75 -30.46 -0.49 5.50
C LEU A 75 -31.85 0.14 5.39
N ILE A 76 -32.11 0.87 4.30
CA ILE A 76 -33.44 1.45 4.04
C ILE A 76 -34.51 0.35 4.01
N ARG A 77 -34.27 -0.72 3.27
CA ARG A 77 -35.18 -1.88 3.21
C ARG A 77 -35.45 -2.48 4.59
N MET A 78 -34.41 -2.60 5.42
CA MET A 78 -34.55 -3.09 6.79
C MET A 78 -35.43 -2.16 7.64
N LEU A 79 -35.24 -0.84 7.55
CA LEU A 79 -36.02 0.15 8.28
C LEU A 79 -37.51 0.09 7.86
N ILE A 80 -37.80 0.13 6.55
CA ILE A 80 -39.15 0.02 6.01
C ILE A 80 -39.81 -1.30 6.46
N SER A 81 -39.09 -2.43 6.37
CA SER A 81 -39.60 -3.73 6.82
C SER A 81 -39.87 -3.77 8.33
N SER A 82 -39.06 -3.09 9.14
CA SER A 82 -39.25 -3.01 10.59
C SER A 82 -40.49 -2.20 10.94
N ILE A 83 -40.68 -1.04 10.29
CA ILE A 83 -41.88 -0.20 10.46
C ILE A 83 -43.13 -1.00 10.06
N TYR A 84 -43.14 -1.61 8.88
CA TYR A 84 -44.26 -2.41 8.41
C TYR A 84 -44.64 -3.55 9.39
N LYS A 85 -43.63 -4.28 9.92
CA LYS A 85 -43.83 -5.37 10.87
C LYS A 85 -44.36 -4.88 12.21
N MET A 86 -43.97 -3.69 12.63
CA MET A 86 -44.48 -3.04 13.86
C MET A 86 -45.97 -2.74 13.70
N TYR A 87 -46.38 -2.09 12.62
CA TYR A 87 -47.81 -1.80 12.34
C TYR A 87 -48.63 -3.08 12.17
N ALA A 88 -48.07 -4.10 11.51
CA ALA A 88 -48.73 -5.38 11.31
C ALA A 88 -48.69 -6.30 12.53
N LYS A 89 -48.18 -5.84 13.70
CA LYS A 89 -48.06 -6.60 14.96
C LYS A 89 -47.41 -7.97 14.80
N LYS A 90 -46.44 -8.10 13.85
CA LYS A 90 -45.72 -9.35 13.60
C LYS A 90 -44.64 -9.59 14.64
N LYS A 91 -44.59 -10.79 15.24
CA LYS A 91 -43.67 -11.16 16.34
C LYS A 91 -42.20 -11.25 15.96
N ASN A 92 -41.84 -11.32 14.67
CA ASN A 92 -40.43 -11.47 14.24
C ASN A 92 -39.87 -10.15 13.75
N PRO A 93 -38.96 -9.47 14.48
CA PRO A 93 -38.38 -8.21 14.05
C PRO A 93 -37.51 -8.39 12.81
N ALA A 94 -37.49 -7.38 11.91
CA ALA A 94 -36.67 -7.44 10.70
C ALA A 94 -35.17 -7.33 11.00
N TRP A 95 -34.83 -6.57 12.05
CA TRP A 95 -33.44 -6.28 12.41
C TRP A 95 -32.61 -7.53 12.77
N LEU A 96 -33.24 -8.58 13.35
CA LEU A 96 -32.52 -9.82 13.72
C LEU A 96 -32.01 -10.57 12.47
N GLY A 97 -32.83 -10.63 11.43
CA GLY A 97 -32.44 -11.23 10.15
C GLY A 97 -31.40 -10.37 9.40
N TYR A 98 -31.51 -9.05 9.51
CA TYR A 98 -30.56 -8.12 8.94
C TYR A 98 -29.19 -8.21 9.65
N GLY A 99 -29.17 -8.16 10.98
CA GLY A 99 -27.95 -8.29 11.78
C GLY A 99 -27.18 -9.59 11.51
N SER A 100 -27.91 -10.73 11.37
CA SER A 100 -27.25 -12.00 11.00
C SER A 100 -26.67 -11.99 9.59
N SER A 101 -27.25 -11.22 8.65
CA SER A 101 -26.71 -11.08 7.29
C SER A 101 -25.48 -10.17 7.28
N LEU A 102 -25.49 -9.07 8.06
CA LEU A 102 -24.32 -8.22 8.23
C LEU A 102 -23.16 -8.96 8.90
N LEU A 103 -23.44 -9.74 9.93
CA LEU A 103 -22.42 -10.55 10.60
C LEU A 103 -21.78 -11.56 9.63
N LEU A 104 -22.59 -12.19 8.78
CA LEU A 104 -22.09 -13.08 7.74
C LEU A 104 -21.22 -12.33 6.72
N LEU A 105 -21.67 -11.16 6.28
CA LEU A 105 -20.90 -10.31 5.37
C LEU A 105 -19.56 -9.91 5.99
N CYS A 106 -19.54 -9.43 7.24
CA CYS A 106 -18.32 -9.13 7.97
C CYS A 106 -17.39 -10.35 8.07
N GLY A 107 -17.95 -11.54 8.36
CA GLY A 107 -17.18 -12.79 8.39
C GLY A 107 -16.55 -13.12 7.04
N CYS A 108 -17.29 -12.96 5.94
CA CYS A 108 -16.74 -13.17 4.59
C CYS A 108 -15.61 -12.17 4.27
N LEU A 109 -15.84 -10.88 4.51
CA LEU A 109 -14.84 -9.84 4.26
C LEU A 109 -13.58 -10.05 5.11
N PHE A 110 -13.75 -10.38 6.38
CA PHE A 110 -12.64 -10.66 7.29
C PHE A 110 -11.87 -11.91 6.86
N THR A 111 -12.54 -12.95 6.36
CA THR A 111 -11.89 -14.15 5.84
C THR A 111 -11.07 -13.82 4.58
N ILE A 112 -11.63 -13.07 3.62
CA ILE A 112 -10.91 -12.64 2.43
C ILE A 112 -9.67 -11.82 2.83
N TYR A 113 -9.84 -10.83 3.71
CA TYR A 113 -8.72 -10.04 4.25
C TYR A 113 -7.66 -10.95 4.87
N THR A 114 -8.05 -11.89 5.73
CA THR A 114 -7.12 -12.79 6.42
C THR A 114 -6.24 -13.56 5.43
N PHE A 115 -6.86 -14.17 4.42
CA PHE A 115 -6.13 -15.01 3.47
C PHE A 115 -5.38 -14.22 2.40
N PHE A 116 -5.84 -13.03 2.01
CA PHE A 116 -5.19 -12.27 0.94
C PHE A 116 -4.31 -11.12 1.42
N CYS A 117 -4.25 -10.89 2.75
CA CYS A 117 -3.43 -9.84 3.35
C CYS A 117 -2.88 -10.29 4.72
N GLY A 118 -3.77 -10.59 5.67
CA GLY A 118 -3.44 -10.73 7.08
C GLY A 118 -2.37 -11.78 7.41
N ILE A 119 -2.41 -12.96 6.78
CA ILE A 119 -1.40 -14.02 7.01
C ILE A 119 0.00 -13.55 6.57
N ASN A 120 0.08 -12.76 5.51
CA ASN A 120 1.33 -12.28 4.96
C ASN A 120 2.09 -11.31 5.89
N TYR A 121 1.44 -10.69 6.88
CA TYR A 121 2.15 -9.91 7.91
C TYR A 121 3.06 -10.77 8.82
N GLY A 122 2.86 -12.07 8.87
CA GLY A 122 3.59 -12.98 9.75
C GLY A 122 4.80 -13.66 9.11
N HIS A 123 5.09 -13.44 7.82
CA HIS A 123 6.25 -14.05 7.18
C HIS A 123 7.55 -13.39 7.62
N THR A 124 8.67 -14.10 7.44
CA THR A 124 10.02 -13.58 7.66
C THR A 124 10.23 -12.32 6.82
N SER A 125 10.65 -11.24 7.46
CA SER A 125 10.78 -9.94 6.82
C SER A 125 11.82 -9.96 5.68
N PHE A 126 11.65 -9.07 4.70
CA PHE A 126 12.63 -8.87 3.63
C PHE A 126 14.01 -8.48 4.20
N ALA A 127 14.00 -7.62 5.22
CA ALA A 127 15.19 -7.19 5.92
C ALA A 127 15.93 -8.36 6.58
N GLU A 128 15.23 -9.21 7.32
CA GLU A 128 15.81 -10.38 7.99
C GLU A 128 16.38 -11.36 6.97
N LYS A 129 15.62 -11.65 5.90
CA LYS A 129 16.01 -12.63 4.90
C LYS A 129 17.25 -12.26 4.11
N TYR A 130 17.46 -10.98 3.84
CA TYR A 130 18.62 -10.47 3.09
C TYR A 130 19.65 -9.80 3.96
N HIS A 131 19.58 -10.00 5.29
CA HIS A 131 20.54 -9.48 6.27
C HIS A 131 20.71 -7.95 6.17
N LEU A 132 19.62 -7.26 5.91
CA LEU A 132 19.56 -5.80 5.84
C LEU A 132 19.17 -5.17 7.18
N GLU A 133 19.02 -5.99 8.22
CA GLU A 133 18.81 -5.48 9.57
C GLU A 133 20.10 -4.81 10.05
N SER A 134 20.10 -3.50 10.02
CA SER A 134 21.19 -2.76 10.65
C SER A 134 20.78 -2.35 12.06
N GLY A 135 21.78 -2.39 12.93
CA GLY A 135 21.72 -1.60 14.14
C GLY A 135 21.61 -0.10 13.79
N GLN A 136 21.67 0.74 14.80
CA GLN A 136 21.60 2.18 14.64
C GLN A 136 22.63 2.68 13.60
N TYR A 137 22.21 3.56 12.71
CA TYR A 137 23.11 4.31 11.83
C TYR A 137 23.59 5.60 12.53
N THR A 138 24.71 6.12 12.10
CA THR A 138 25.27 7.39 12.57
C THR A 138 24.76 8.55 11.72
N LEU A 139 24.78 9.76 12.29
CA LEU A 139 24.47 10.98 11.53
C LEU A 139 25.37 11.11 10.28
N ALA A 140 26.65 10.72 10.37
CA ALA A 140 27.58 10.76 9.24
C ALA A 140 27.14 9.82 8.10
N GLU A 141 26.60 8.64 8.41
CA GLU A 141 26.08 7.70 7.40
C GLU A 141 24.79 8.21 6.76
N LEU A 142 23.88 8.78 7.56
CA LEU A 142 22.66 9.44 7.04
C LEU A 142 23.03 10.61 6.12
N THR A 143 23.96 11.46 6.54
CA THR A 143 24.48 12.57 5.72
C THR A 143 25.11 12.07 4.42
N SER A 144 25.89 10.98 4.48
CA SER A 144 26.50 10.36 3.30
C SER A 144 25.44 9.85 2.32
N LEU A 145 24.40 9.16 2.82
CA LEU A 145 23.27 8.71 2.01
C LEU A 145 22.57 9.89 1.33
N CYS A 146 22.22 10.94 2.09
CA CYS A 146 21.55 12.12 1.54
C CYS A 146 22.39 12.82 0.45
N ASN A 147 23.71 12.88 0.61
CA ASN A 147 24.61 13.41 -0.40
C ASN A 147 24.63 12.58 -1.66
N GLU A 148 24.75 11.27 -1.56
CA GLU A 148 24.71 10.35 -2.71
C GLU A 148 23.38 10.46 -3.47
N LEU A 149 22.24 10.44 -2.76
CA LEU A 149 20.93 10.62 -3.36
C LEU A 149 20.80 11.97 -4.07
N THR A 150 21.35 13.04 -3.51
CA THR A 150 21.37 14.38 -4.11
C THR A 150 22.17 14.40 -5.41
N ASP A 151 23.34 13.77 -5.43
CA ASP A 151 24.20 13.71 -6.61
C ASP A 151 23.54 12.90 -7.73
N GLN A 152 22.89 11.77 -7.40
CA GLN A 152 22.12 10.97 -8.37
C GLN A 152 20.93 11.75 -8.94
N LEU A 153 20.18 12.47 -8.10
CA LEU A 153 19.04 13.27 -8.54
C LEU A 153 19.45 14.39 -9.49
N ASN A 154 20.51 15.11 -9.16
CA ASN A 154 21.01 16.20 -10.00
C ASN A 154 21.44 15.66 -11.37
N ALA A 155 22.17 14.53 -11.39
CA ALA A 155 22.61 13.89 -12.64
C ALA A 155 21.43 13.43 -13.51
N LEU A 156 20.38 12.86 -12.90
CA LEU A 156 19.21 12.34 -13.62
C LEU A 156 18.27 13.46 -14.07
N SER A 157 18.11 14.52 -13.28
CA SER A 157 17.13 15.59 -13.53
C SER A 157 17.32 16.31 -14.88
N ASP A 158 18.56 16.38 -15.36
CA ASP A 158 18.92 17.04 -16.62
C ASP A 158 18.64 16.17 -17.85
N SER A 159 18.50 14.85 -17.66
CA SER A 159 18.22 13.88 -18.73
C SER A 159 16.73 13.57 -18.92
N LEU A 160 15.87 14.04 -18.02
CA LEU A 160 14.44 13.81 -18.07
C LEU A 160 13.72 14.83 -18.96
N GLU A 161 12.72 14.31 -19.69
CA GLU A 161 11.74 15.20 -20.33
C GLU A 161 10.94 15.95 -19.28
N ARG A 162 10.55 17.19 -19.62
CA ARG A 162 9.74 18.05 -18.76
C ARG A 162 8.42 18.36 -19.43
N ASP A 163 7.34 18.43 -18.67
CA ASP A 163 6.03 18.84 -19.14
C ASP A 163 5.96 20.36 -19.39
N SER A 164 4.78 20.86 -19.78
CA SER A 164 4.55 22.27 -20.04
C SER A 164 4.74 23.19 -18.81
N ASP A 165 4.65 22.62 -17.59
CA ASP A 165 4.82 23.33 -16.34
C ASP A 165 6.28 23.22 -15.83
N GLY A 166 7.15 22.59 -16.61
CA GLY A 166 8.57 22.37 -16.29
C GLY A 166 8.82 21.27 -15.28
N LEU A 167 7.82 20.41 -15.01
CA LEU A 167 7.94 19.30 -14.08
C LEU A 167 8.38 18.03 -14.79
N ALA A 168 9.00 17.11 -14.06
CA ALA A 168 9.46 15.83 -14.58
C ALA A 168 8.30 15.04 -15.19
N ASP A 169 8.41 14.68 -16.48
CA ASP A 169 7.48 13.80 -17.17
C ASP A 169 7.98 12.34 -17.10
N MET A 170 7.20 11.48 -16.48
CA MET A 170 7.54 10.07 -16.33
C MET A 170 7.22 9.24 -17.59
N GLY A 171 6.66 9.86 -18.62
CA GLY A 171 6.30 9.21 -19.87
C GLY A 171 5.05 8.33 -19.78
N LYS A 172 4.89 7.48 -20.77
CA LYS A 172 3.72 6.60 -20.93
C LYS A 172 3.99 5.19 -20.41
N ASP A 173 2.94 4.37 -20.39
CA ASP A 173 2.99 2.93 -20.10
C ASP A 173 3.64 2.59 -18.74
N LEU A 174 3.45 3.48 -17.75
CA LEU A 174 4.02 3.35 -16.40
C LEU A 174 3.68 2.00 -15.76
N GLN A 175 2.49 1.48 -16.02
CA GLN A 175 2.03 0.21 -15.47
C GLN A 175 2.87 -0.98 -15.96
N ASP A 176 3.17 -1.02 -17.26
CA ASP A 176 3.96 -2.10 -17.85
C ASP A 176 5.44 -1.96 -17.47
N ARG A 177 5.95 -0.73 -17.44
CA ARG A 177 7.32 -0.43 -17.01
C ARG A 177 7.54 -0.78 -15.54
N ALA A 178 6.58 -0.49 -14.64
CA ALA A 178 6.65 -0.88 -13.23
C ALA A 178 6.64 -2.41 -13.06
N ARG A 179 5.80 -3.11 -13.83
CA ARG A 179 5.80 -4.59 -13.83
C ARG A 179 7.13 -5.15 -14.31
N ALA A 180 7.73 -4.54 -15.33
CA ALA A 180 9.06 -4.93 -15.82
C ALA A 180 10.14 -4.68 -14.75
N ALA A 181 10.12 -3.54 -14.06
CA ALA A 181 11.04 -3.23 -12.96
C ALA A 181 10.93 -4.24 -11.83
N MET A 182 9.71 -4.53 -11.36
CA MET A 182 9.47 -5.54 -10.32
C MET A 182 9.89 -6.96 -10.76
N PHE A 183 9.61 -7.32 -12.02
CA PHE A 183 10.02 -8.61 -12.57
C PHE A 183 11.54 -8.74 -12.64
N SER A 184 12.25 -7.70 -13.08
CA SER A 184 13.71 -7.67 -13.13
C SER A 184 14.33 -7.80 -11.74
N LEU A 185 13.74 -7.13 -10.74
CA LEU A 185 14.18 -7.22 -9.35
C LEU A 185 14.05 -8.65 -8.80
N GLY A 186 13.08 -9.43 -9.28
CA GLY A 186 12.90 -10.85 -8.94
C GLY A 186 14.08 -11.75 -9.32
N ALA A 187 14.99 -11.32 -10.19
CA ALA A 187 16.22 -12.06 -10.50
C ALA A 187 17.22 -12.03 -9.33
N ALA A 188 17.30 -10.91 -8.61
CA ALA A 188 18.13 -10.76 -7.42
C ALA A 188 17.42 -11.23 -6.14
N TYR A 189 16.11 -11.10 -6.09
CA TYR A 189 15.25 -11.39 -4.94
C TYR A 189 14.13 -12.36 -5.35
N PRO A 190 14.35 -13.68 -5.26
CA PRO A 190 13.42 -14.71 -5.79
C PRO A 190 11.98 -14.61 -5.29
N GLU A 191 11.74 -14.07 -4.09
CA GLU A 191 10.40 -13.86 -3.52
C GLU A 191 9.57 -12.83 -4.31
N LEU A 192 10.26 -11.91 -5.00
CA LEU A 192 9.64 -10.94 -5.88
C LEU A 192 9.37 -11.50 -7.28
N SER A 193 9.82 -12.73 -7.57
CA SER A 193 9.56 -13.39 -8.85
C SER A 193 8.10 -13.79 -8.99
N GLY A 194 7.58 -13.80 -10.22
CA GLY A 194 6.26 -14.33 -10.56
C GLY A 194 5.38 -13.34 -11.32
N TYR A 195 4.09 -13.65 -11.37
CA TYR A 195 3.13 -12.85 -12.13
C TYR A 195 2.73 -11.58 -11.37
N TYR A 196 2.72 -10.46 -12.07
CA TYR A 196 2.21 -9.17 -11.61
C TYR A 196 0.98 -8.78 -12.43
N PRO A 197 -0.23 -8.71 -11.84
CA PRO A 197 -1.39 -8.08 -12.47
C PRO A 197 -1.08 -6.62 -12.81
N GLN A 198 -1.78 -6.07 -13.81
CA GLN A 198 -1.59 -4.67 -14.19
C GLN A 198 -2.06 -3.74 -13.07
N PRO A 199 -1.19 -2.85 -12.56
CA PRO A 199 -1.57 -1.84 -11.58
C PRO A 199 -2.53 -0.82 -12.20
N LYS A 200 -3.36 -0.16 -11.40
CA LYS A 200 -4.48 0.64 -11.89
C LYS A 200 -4.54 2.01 -11.23
N GLY A 201 -4.56 3.06 -12.06
CA GLY A 201 -4.95 4.38 -11.59
C GLY A 201 -6.43 4.41 -11.24
N LEU A 202 -6.80 5.02 -10.12
CA LEU A 202 -8.21 5.20 -9.78
C LEU A 202 -8.91 6.12 -10.79
N LEU A 203 -10.17 5.83 -11.06
CA LEU A 203 -11.05 6.68 -11.87
C LEU A 203 -11.38 7.99 -11.13
N PHE A 204 -11.48 7.92 -9.80
CA PHE A 204 -11.71 9.08 -8.92
C PHE A 204 -10.54 9.22 -7.94
N PRO A 205 -9.35 9.65 -8.40
CA PRO A 205 -8.15 9.71 -7.59
C PRO A 205 -8.27 10.66 -6.38
N ALA A 206 -9.19 11.61 -6.43
CA ALA A 206 -9.52 12.47 -5.28
C ALA A 206 -9.94 11.66 -4.05
N PHE A 207 -10.47 10.44 -4.22
CA PHE A 207 -10.78 9.54 -3.11
C PHE A 207 -9.56 9.19 -2.27
N LEU A 208 -8.39 8.97 -2.89
CA LEU A 208 -7.13 8.77 -2.18
C LEU A 208 -6.54 10.11 -1.73
N SER A 209 -6.59 11.14 -2.58
CA SER A 209 -5.99 12.44 -2.26
C SER A 209 -6.56 13.05 -0.98
N VAL A 210 -7.88 13.01 -0.75
CA VAL A 210 -8.51 13.55 0.47
C VAL A 210 -8.15 12.76 1.73
N GLN A 211 -7.64 11.54 1.58
CA GLN A 211 -7.14 10.68 2.65
C GLN A 211 -5.64 10.78 2.83
N ASN A 212 -4.95 11.60 2.03
CA ASN A 212 -3.49 11.73 1.97
C ASN A 212 -2.80 10.39 1.65
N LEU A 213 -3.38 9.62 0.70
CA LEU A 213 -2.87 8.33 0.25
C LEU A 213 -2.36 8.41 -1.18
N SER A 214 -1.17 7.84 -1.41
CA SER A 214 -0.56 7.72 -2.73
C SER A 214 -1.06 6.51 -3.51
N GLY A 215 -1.32 5.40 -2.82
CA GLY A 215 -1.83 4.17 -3.40
C GLY A 215 -2.59 3.32 -2.38
N ILE A 216 -3.07 2.19 -2.82
CA ILE A 216 -3.73 1.20 -1.97
C ILE A 216 -3.76 -0.18 -2.63
N TYR A 217 -3.22 -1.18 -1.96
CA TYR A 217 -3.46 -2.58 -2.30
C TYR A 217 -4.84 -3.02 -1.84
N SER A 218 -5.63 -3.62 -2.74
CA SER A 218 -6.93 -4.20 -2.41
C SER A 218 -6.83 -5.71 -2.28
N PRO A 219 -6.97 -6.29 -1.07
CA PRO A 219 -6.99 -7.73 -0.89
C PRO A 219 -8.24 -8.39 -1.48
N PHE A 220 -9.33 -7.64 -1.69
CA PHE A 220 -10.60 -8.20 -2.16
C PHE A 220 -10.58 -8.62 -3.63
N THR A 221 -9.72 -7.99 -4.40
CA THR A 221 -9.56 -8.21 -5.85
C THR A 221 -8.12 -8.50 -6.24
N ILE A 222 -7.19 -8.43 -5.28
CA ILE A 222 -5.74 -8.56 -5.50
C ILE A 222 -5.28 -7.55 -6.55
N GLU A 223 -5.62 -6.27 -6.33
CA GLU A 223 -5.29 -5.15 -7.20
C GLU A 223 -4.35 -4.17 -6.50
N ALA A 224 -3.30 -3.76 -7.21
CA ALA A 224 -2.45 -2.62 -6.87
C ALA A 224 -3.07 -1.38 -7.50
N ASN A 225 -3.50 -0.41 -6.69
CA ASN A 225 -4.14 0.81 -7.16
C ASN A 225 -3.33 2.03 -6.72
N TYR A 226 -3.28 3.06 -7.56
CA TYR A 226 -2.53 4.27 -7.29
C TYR A 226 -3.33 5.54 -7.57
N ASN A 227 -2.95 6.61 -6.91
CA ASN A 227 -3.52 7.94 -7.09
C ASN A 227 -2.93 8.60 -8.33
N SER A 228 -3.65 8.54 -9.44
CA SER A 228 -3.20 9.07 -10.73
C SER A 228 -3.18 10.61 -10.81
N ALA A 229 -3.67 11.33 -9.79
CA ALA A 229 -3.66 12.80 -9.74
C ALA A 229 -2.40 13.40 -9.12
N MET A 230 -1.53 12.59 -8.53
CA MET A 230 -0.27 13.06 -7.94
C MET A 230 0.67 13.65 -8.99
N VAL A 231 1.65 14.42 -8.53
CA VAL A 231 2.78 14.84 -9.36
C VAL A 231 3.45 13.60 -9.95
N SER A 232 3.75 13.63 -11.24
CA SER A 232 4.07 12.43 -12.03
C SER A 232 5.25 11.63 -11.49
N TYR A 233 6.26 12.26 -10.91
CA TYR A 233 7.42 11.58 -10.37
C TYR A 233 7.11 10.61 -9.22
N ASN A 234 5.97 10.78 -8.51
CA ASN A 234 5.56 9.85 -7.46
C ASN A 234 5.05 8.52 -8.02
N LEU A 235 4.57 8.50 -9.28
CA LEU A 235 3.85 7.36 -9.83
C LEU A 235 4.69 6.10 -9.94
N PRO A 236 5.91 6.10 -10.53
CA PRO A 236 6.72 4.88 -10.65
C PRO A 236 6.99 4.21 -9.31
N PHE A 237 7.44 4.98 -8.31
CA PHE A 237 7.71 4.47 -6.97
C PHE A 237 6.43 3.94 -6.31
N THR A 238 5.34 4.71 -6.33
CA THR A 238 4.07 4.28 -5.72
C THR A 238 3.55 3.00 -6.36
N ILE A 239 3.62 2.88 -7.68
CA ILE A 239 3.17 1.66 -8.37
C ILE A 239 4.01 0.46 -7.94
N CYS A 240 5.34 0.59 -7.85
CA CYS A 240 6.21 -0.49 -7.39
C CYS A 240 5.96 -0.85 -5.93
N HIS A 241 5.68 0.14 -5.06
CA HIS A 241 5.27 -0.06 -3.68
C HIS A 241 3.98 -0.90 -3.60
N GLU A 242 2.92 -0.54 -4.32
CA GLU A 242 1.66 -1.30 -4.33
C GLU A 242 1.82 -2.71 -4.93
N LEU A 243 2.72 -2.87 -5.90
CA LEU A 243 3.08 -4.18 -6.44
C LEU A 243 3.87 -5.03 -5.42
N SER A 244 4.56 -4.41 -4.46
CA SER A 244 5.23 -5.11 -3.36
C SER A 244 4.20 -5.72 -2.41
N HIS A 245 3.17 -4.96 -2.03
CA HIS A 245 2.03 -5.49 -1.27
C HIS A 245 1.33 -6.63 -2.01
N LEU A 246 1.15 -6.49 -3.31
CA LEU A 246 0.56 -7.54 -4.16
C LEU A 246 1.40 -8.82 -4.16
N ARG A 247 2.72 -8.75 -3.91
CA ARG A 247 3.60 -9.91 -3.75
C ARG A 247 3.61 -10.48 -2.34
N GLY A 248 2.92 -9.87 -1.40
CA GLY A 248 2.78 -10.34 -0.02
C GLY A 248 3.61 -9.57 0.99
N PHE A 249 4.42 -8.59 0.57
CA PHE A 249 5.16 -7.73 1.49
C PHE A 249 4.23 -6.65 2.03
N MET A 250 3.63 -6.93 3.20
CA MET A 250 2.57 -6.09 3.76
C MET A 250 3.10 -5.00 4.71
N GLN A 251 4.36 -5.08 5.13
CA GLN A 251 4.98 -4.07 5.99
C GLN A 251 5.37 -2.87 5.14
N GLU A 252 5.02 -1.67 5.60
CA GLU A 252 5.17 -0.44 4.82
C GLU A 252 6.63 -0.09 4.54
N GLU A 253 7.50 -0.26 5.55
CA GLU A 253 8.94 -0.07 5.39
C GLU A 253 9.54 -0.99 4.32
N GLU A 254 9.07 -2.22 4.24
CA GLU A 254 9.53 -3.18 3.23
C GLU A 254 8.98 -2.84 1.85
N ALA A 255 7.69 -2.51 1.75
CA ALA A 255 7.08 -2.14 0.49
C ALA A 255 7.72 -0.87 -0.08
N ASN A 256 8.04 0.12 0.77
CA ASN A 256 8.79 1.31 0.39
C ASN A 256 10.20 0.96 -0.10
N PHE A 257 10.91 0.11 0.63
CA PHE A 257 12.27 -0.26 0.26
C PHE A 257 12.31 -1.10 -1.02
N ILE A 258 11.39 -2.05 -1.20
CA ILE A 258 11.27 -2.83 -2.44
C ILE A 258 10.88 -1.90 -3.60
N GLY A 259 9.96 -0.96 -3.41
CA GLY A 259 9.61 0.06 -4.41
C GLY A 259 10.82 0.91 -4.81
N PHE A 260 11.63 1.33 -3.84
CA PHE A 260 12.91 2.01 -4.07
C PHE A 260 13.87 1.14 -4.91
N LEU A 261 14.12 -0.10 -4.47
CA LEU A 261 15.00 -1.03 -5.19
C LEU A 261 14.53 -1.28 -6.62
N ALA A 262 13.24 -1.49 -6.83
CA ALA A 262 12.67 -1.71 -8.16
C ALA A 262 12.91 -0.50 -9.07
N CYS A 263 12.72 0.70 -8.54
CA CYS A 263 12.93 1.92 -9.28
C CYS A 263 14.41 2.17 -9.59
N VAL A 264 15.31 2.14 -8.60
CA VAL A 264 16.72 2.51 -8.80
C VAL A 264 17.53 1.47 -9.58
N ASN A 265 17.06 0.23 -9.67
CA ASN A 265 17.68 -0.82 -10.48
C ASN A 265 16.98 -1.05 -11.83
N ALA A 266 15.96 -0.26 -12.19
CA ALA A 266 15.32 -0.34 -13.48
C ALA A 266 16.27 0.20 -14.58
N ASP A 267 16.20 -0.39 -15.78
CA ASP A 267 16.82 0.19 -16.99
C ASP A 267 15.91 1.28 -17.56
N ASP A 268 15.67 2.33 -16.75
CA ASP A 268 14.67 3.35 -17.02
C ASP A 268 14.96 4.62 -16.18
N THR A 269 15.39 5.68 -16.85
CA THR A 269 15.79 6.93 -16.18
C THR A 269 14.66 7.56 -15.35
N ALA A 270 13.41 7.50 -15.83
CA ALA A 270 12.27 8.08 -15.10
C ALA A 270 11.97 7.29 -13.81
N PHE A 271 12.11 5.97 -13.85
CA PHE A 271 11.99 5.12 -12.65
C PHE A 271 13.15 5.38 -11.69
N ASN A 272 14.38 5.46 -12.18
CA ASN A 272 15.53 5.78 -11.34
C ASN A 272 15.32 7.13 -10.63
N TYR A 273 14.92 8.17 -11.36
CA TYR A 273 14.63 9.48 -10.79
C TYR A 273 13.55 9.41 -9.70
N SER A 274 12.43 8.75 -9.98
CA SER A 274 11.34 8.54 -9.01
C SER A 274 11.84 7.85 -7.75
N GLY A 275 12.59 6.75 -7.89
CA GLY A 275 13.14 6.01 -6.75
C GLY A 275 14.10 6.85 -5.91
N TYR A 276 15.06 7.50 -6.55
CA TYR A 276 16.00 8.36 -5.85
C TYR A 276 15.33 9.56 -5.17
N LEU A 277 14.30 10.18 -5.80
CA LEU A 277 13.61 11.32 -5.22
C LEU A 277 12.79 10.94 -4.00
N LEU A 278 12.07 9.82 -4.05
CA LEU A 278 11.34 9.32 -2.87
C LEU A 278 12.33 8.87 -1.76
N GLY A 279 13.41 8.17 -2.12
CA GLY A 279 14.47 7.84 -1.18
C GLY A 279 15.10 9.07 -0.52
N TRP A 280 15.33 10.13 -1.31
CA TRP A 280 15.83 11.41 -0.83
C TRP A 280 14.86 12.06 0.17
N ILE A 281 13.55 12.07 -0.14
CA ILE A 281 12.53 12.64 0.75
C ILE A 281 12.53 11.91 2.10
N TYR A 282 12.56 10.57 2.12
CA TYR A 282 12.61 9.81 3.36
C TYR A 282 13.90 10.08 4.15
N ALA A 283 15.06 10.02 3.51
CA ALA A 283 16.34 10.21 4.18
C ALA A 283 16.51 11.65 4.72
N THR A 284 16.07 12.64 3.96
CA THR A 284 16.19 14.04 4.38
C THR A 284 15.17 14.46 5.42
N ASN A 285 14.02 13.80 5.52
CA ASN A 285 13.09 14.00 6.65
C ASN A 285 13.78 13.63 7.98
N GLU A 286 14.48 12.48 8.03
CA GLU A 286 15.26 12.06 9.19
C GLU A 286 16.41 13.04 9.48
N LEU A 287 17.11 13.48 8.42
CA LEU A 287 18.20 14.44 8.56
C LEU A 287 17.70 15.80 9.07
N TYR A 288 16.56 16.26 8.61
CA TYR A 288 15.93 17.52 9.05
C TYR A 288 15.67 17.53 10.55
N GLU A 289 15.22 16.38 11.11
CA GLU A 289 14.99 16.25 12.55
C GLU A 289 16.30 16.10 13.34
N ALA A 290 17.33 15.47 12.74
CA ALA A 290 18.59 15.17 13.41
C ALA A 290 19.59 16.36 13.34
N ASP A 291 19.69 17.04 12.19
CA ASP A 291 20.63 18.12 11.91
C ASP A 291 20.09 19.03 10.80
N TYR A 292 19.40 20.09 11.20
CA TYR A 292 18.78 21.05 10.27
C TYR A 292 19.81 21.78 9.39
N ASP A 293 20.96 22.15 9.94
CA ASP A 293 21.95 22.91 9.19
C ASP A 293 22.54 22.07 8.05
N THR A 294 22.86 20.83 8.32
CA THR A 294 23.31 19.86 7.30
C THR A 294 22.20 19.58 6.26
N PHE A 295 20.94 19.46 6.69
CA PHE A 295 19.80 19.34 5.76
C PHE A 295 19.72 20.54 4.83
N GLU A 296 19.81 21.78 5.34
CA GLU A 296 19.74 23.02 4.54
C GLU A 296 20.87 23.08 3.50
N GLU A 297 22.08 22.69 3.87
CA GLU A 297 23.21 22.59 2.93
C GLU A 297 22.92 21.62 1.79
N ILE A 298 22.42 20.42 2.11
CA ILE A 298 22.10 19.37 1.12
C ILE A 298 20.93 19.82 0.21
N TYR A 299 19.87 20.39 0.79
CA TYR A 299 18.75 20.92 0.02
C TYR A 299 19.18 22.01 -0.96
N ASN A 300 20.09 22.89 -0.54
CA ASN A 300 20.58 23.97 -1.38
C ASN A 300 21.41 23.48 -2.59
N ARG A 301 22.01 22.29 -2.51
CA ARG A 301 22.74 21.64 -3.60
C ARG A 301 21.83 21.03 -4.69
N LEU A 302 20.54 20.82 -4.41
CA LEU A 302 19.61 20.33 -5.42
C LEU A 302 19.52 21.29 -6.61
N SER A 303 19.40 20.73 -7.81
CA SER A 303 19.13 21.50 -9.03
C SER A 303 17.75 22.19 -8.96
N ASP A 304 17.58 23.26 -9.73
CA ASP A 304 16.29 23.97 -9.79
C ASP A 304 15.15 23.06 -10.29
N ASN A 305 15.46 22.14 -11.17
CA ASN A 305 14.53 21.15 -11.67
C ASN A 305 13.97 20.25 -10.55
N VAL A 306 14.85 19.72 -9.69
CA VAL A 306 14.44 18.88 -8.55
C VAL A 306 13.64 19.71 -7.54
N LYS A 307 14.07 20.93 -7.25
CA LYS A 307 13.33 21.84 -6.36
C LYS A 307 11.93 22.17 -6.88
N ALA A 308 11.78 22.35 -8.20
CA ALA A 308 10.47 22.57 -8.82
C ALA A 308 9.54 21.37 -8.60
N ASP A 309 10.03 20.15 -8.83
CA ASP A 309 9.27 18.92 -8.62
C ASP A 309 8.82 18.76 -7.16
N LEU A 310 9.72 19.00 -6.20
CA LEU A 310 9.41 18.97 -4.76
C LEU A 310 8.37 20.03 -4.37
N SER A 311 8.50 21.25 -4.89
CA SER A 311 7.55 22.35 -4.65
C SER A 311 6.15 22.04 -5.19
N ALA A 312 6.08 21.46 -6.38
CA ALA A 312 4.81 21.03 -6.98
C ALA A 312 4.12 19.97 -6.13
N ASN A 313 4.89 18.98 -5.63
CA ASN A 313 4.35 17.93 -4.76
C ASN A 313 3.85 18.49 -3.42
N SER A 314 4.62 19.35 -2.78
CA SER A 314 4.18 20.03 -1.55
C SER A 314 2.89 20.81 -1.78
N SER A 315 2.80 21.54 -2.90
CA SER A 315 1.62 22.30 -3.29
C SER A 315 0.42 21.40 -3.59
N PHE A 316 0.66 20.21 -4.16
CA PHE A 316 -0.40 19.22 -4.40
C PHE A 316 -1.00 18.74 -3.08
N TRP A 317 -0.19 18.23 -2.15
CA TRP A 317 -0.69 17.65 -0.90
C TRP A 317 -1.28 18.70 0.04
N LYS A 318 -0.74 19.91 0.06
CA LYS A 318 -1.27 21.04 0.86
C LYS A 318 -2.75 21.34 0.55
N ARG A 319 -3.23 21.06 -0.67
CA ARG A 319 -4.65 21.24 -1.04
C ARG A 319 -5.58 20.27 -0.33
N TYR A 320 -5.04 19.14 0.12
CA TYR A 320 -5.78 18.06 0.77
C TYR A 320 -5.51 17.98 2.28
N ASP A 321 -4.73 18.90 2.83
CA ASP A 321 -4.53 19.03 4.28
C ASP A 321 -5.87 19.40 4.94
N SER A 322 -6.45 18.43 5.64
CA SER A 322 -7.81 18.51 6.16
C SER A 322 -8.03 17.54 7.33
N LYS A 323 -9.13 17.76 8.08
CA LYS A 323 -9.55 16.80 9.12
C LYS A 323 -9.80 15.39 8.58
N VAL A 324 -10.17 15.23 7.31
CA VAL A 324 -10.36 13.91 6.71
C VAL A 324 -9.01 13.20 6.58
N ALA A 325 -7.97 13.90 6.13
CA ALA A 325 -6.62 13.38 6.05
C ALA A 325 -6.07 13.00 7.44
N GLU A 326 -6.29 13.84 8.45
CA GLU A 326 -5.89 13.55 9.84
C GLU A 326 -6.58 12.28 10.38
N VAL A 327 -7.89 12.16 10.23
CA VAL A 327 -8.64 10.97 10.67
C VAL A 327 -8.21 9.73 9.88
N SER A 328 -7.96 9.86 8.58
CA SER A 328 -7.43 8.77 7.75
C SER A 328 -6.09 8.29 8.26
N GLY A 329 -5.17 9.21 8.57
CA GLY A 329 -3.86 8.89 9.16
C GLY A 329 -4.00 8.15 10.48
N GLN A 330 -4.90 8.58 11.38
CA GLN A 330 -5.16 7.89 12.65
C GLN A 330 -5.71 6.47 12.44
N ILE A 331 -6.62 6.28 11.49
CA ILE A 331 -7.15 4.96 11.14
C ILE A 331 -6.04 4.06 10.60
N ASN A 332 -5.19 4.59 9.71
CA ASN A 332 -4.05 3.85 9.17
C ASN A 332 -3.06 3.46 10.27
N ASP A 333 -2.72 4.36 11.17
CA ASP A 333 -1.85 4.07 12.34
C ASP A 333 -2.39 2.91 13.18
N HIS A 334 -3.70 2.94 13.49
CA HIS A 334 -4.34 1.84 14.22
C HIS A 334 -4.34 0.53 13.44
N TYR A 335 -4.56 0.60 12.13
CA TYR A 335 -4.53 -0.56 11.24
C TYR A 335 -3.15 -1.22 11.22
N LEU A 336 -2.08 -0.44 11.04
CA LEU A 336 -0.70 -0.93 11.05
C LEU A 336 -0.35 -1.58 12.39
N LYS A 337 -0.68 -0.92 13.50
CA LYS A 337 -0.46 -1.47 14.86
C LYS A 337 -1.22 -2.77 15.11
N ALA A 338 -2.46 -2.88 14.64
CA ALA A 338 -3.26 -4.10 14.75
C ALA A 338 -2.67 -5.29 13.96
N ASN A 339 -1.90 -5.00 12.91
CA ASN A 339 -1.20 -6.00 12.09
C ASN A 339 0.27 -6.23 12.51
N GLY A 340 0.67 -5.77 13.70
CA GLY A 340 1.98 -6.06 14.29
C GLY A 340 3.07 -5.01 14.02
N GLN A 341 2.80 -3.95 13.25
CA GLN A 341 3.69 -2.81 13.09
C GLN A 341 3.57 -1.87 14.29
N SER A 342 4.30 -2.15 15.37
CA SER A 342 4.19 -1.45 16.65
C SER A 342 4.40 0.06 16.55
N ASN A 343 5.21 0.51 15.60
CA ASN A 343 5.51 1.92 15.35
C ASN A 343 4.40 2.64 14.55
N GLY A 344 3.40 1.90 14.01
CA GLY A 344 2.33 2.47 13.20
C GLY A 344 2.88 3.21 11.98
N ILE A 345 2.40 4.42 11.71
CA ILE A 345 2.88 5.24 10.58
C ILE A 345 4.38 5.60 10.65
N LYS A 346 5.01 5.58 11.83
CA LYS A 346 6.47 5.76 11.95
C LYS A 346 7.28 4.59 11.39
N SER A 347 6.65 3.47 11.03
CA SER A 347 7.34 2.39 10.34
C SER A 347 7.80 2.77 8.93
N TYR A 348 7.20 3.78 8.32
CA TYR A 348 7.66 4.32 7.03
C TYR A 348 9.10 4.83 7.07
N ASP A 349 9.54 5.39 8.20
CA ASP A 349 10.88 5.95 8.40
C ASP A 349 11.97 4.86 8.43
N ARG A 350 11.61 3.62 8.80
CA ARG A 350 12.53 2.46 8.81
C ARG A 350 13.07 2.06 7.42
N MET A 351 12.49 2.57 6.35
CA MET A 351 13.07 2.43 5.01
C MET A 351 14.49 3.01 4.96
N VAL A 352 14.78 4.07 5.72
CA VAL A 352 16.11 4.73 5.75
C VAL A 352 17.17 3.78 6.30
N ASP A 353 16.85 3.00 7.36
CA ASP A 353 17.74 1.96 7.89
C ASP A 353 18.13 0.95 6.80
N LEU A 354 17.13 0.50 6.03
CA LEU A 354 17.33 -0.48 4.96
C LEU A 354 18.17 0.10 3.83
N MET A 355 17.93 1.35 3.45
CA MET A 355 18.74 2.05 2.44
C MET A 355 20.20 2.17 2.87
N ILE A 356 20.46 2.63 4.09
CA ILE A 356 21.84 2.79 4.61
C ILE A 356 22.56 1.43 4.61
N THR A 357 21.88 0.37 5.06
CA THR A 357 22.48 -0.97 5.07
C THR A 357 22.79 -1.47 3.66
N TRP A 358 21.88 -1.24 2.74
CA TRP A 358 22.06 -1.62 1.34
C TRP A 358 23.22 -0.83 0.67
N PHE A 359 23.34 0.48 0.94
CA PHE A 359 24.46 1.28 0.44
C PHE A 359 25.81 0.83 1.04
N ARG A 360 25.84 0.38 2.31
CA ARG A 360 27.06 -0.22 2.91
C ARG A 360 27.49 -1.52 2.24
N SER A 361 26.56 -2.23 1.61
CA SER A 361 26.82 -3.53 0.98
C SER A 361 27.33 -3.43 -0.46
N LYS A 362 27.28 -2.25 -1.06
CA LYS A 362 27.79 -1.92 -2.41
C LYS A 362 29.25 -1.50 -2.36
#